data_e56f18efdf1a5082ed2fa6ed08a6363d
#
_entry.id   e56f18efdf1a5082ed2fa6ed08a6363d
#
_cell.length_a   1.000
_cell.length_b   1.000
_cell.length_c   1.000
_cell.angle_alpha   90.00
_cell.angle_beta   90.00
_cell.angle_gamma   90.00
#
_symmetry.space_group_name_H-M   'P 1'
#
loop_
_entity.id
_entity.type
_entity.pdbx_description
1 polymer ?
#
loop_
_entity_poly.entity_id
_entity_poly.type
_entity_poly.pdbx_seq_one_letter_code
_entity_poly.pdbx_strand_id
1 'polypeptide(L)'
;MNLAYFFIPLPHNQKLEIMIKVSEHPFKKNRMSSHTALMTVTALFVTLYLVSNVMAVKVISIFGLFYFDAGTITFPFAYMLGDVLTEMWGFKTAKKVIWMTFFCNILMVLCTQIGVWLPSPDYLDETAQAYNHIFSYVPRIVIGSLVGFLLGELSNAWLMEKIKEKTKGKKLWVRTIGSSAVAYWFDSLPFVLIAFL
;
A
#
# COMPACT_ATOMS: atom_id res chain seq x y z
N MET A 1 29.09 23.39 8.02
CA MET A 1 30.43 22.83 8.24
C MET A 1 31.37 23.56 7.29
N ASN A 2 32.25 24.45 7.86
CA ASN A 2 33.00 25.46 7.11
C ASN A 2 34.13 24.82 6.30
N LEU A 3 34.09 24.95 4.98
CA LEU A 3 35.12 24.53 4.02
C LEU A 3 36.51 25.19 4.25
N ALA A 4 36.61 26.15 5.18
CA ALA A 4 37.83 26.91 5.47
C ALA A 4 38.93 26.09 6.17
N TYR A 5 38.63 24.92 6.74
CA TYR A 5 39.63 24.12 7.46
C TYR A 5 40.46 23.17 6.56
N PHE A 6 40.18 23.17 5.23
CA PHE A 6 40.90 22.26 4.31
C PHE A 6 42.24 22.79 3.81
N PHE A 7 42.61 24.06 4.11
CA PHE A 7 43.81 24.71 3.60
C PHE A 7 44.88 25.02 4.65
N ILE A 8 44.75 24.52 5.89
CA ILE A 8 45.80 24.71 6.88
C ILE A 8 46.79 23.54 6.75
N PRO A 9 48.11 23.79 6.54
CA PRO A 9 49.12 22.76 6.49
C PRO A 9 49.36 22.19 7.91
N LEU A 10 48.53 21.19 8.26
CA LEU A 10 48.68 20.48 9.53
C LEU A 10 49.84 19.50 9.45
N PRO A 11 50.64 19.34 10.54
CA PRO A 11 51.70 18.33 10.63
C PRO A 11 51.12 16.92 10.44
N HIS A 12 51.91 16.05 9.82
CA HIS A 12 51.50 14.72 9.38
C HIS A 12 50.75 13.90 10.46
N ASN A 13 51.21 13.98 11.71
CA ASN A 13 50.61 13.27 12.85
C ASN A 13 49.20 13.77 13.18
N GLN A 14 48.91 15.07 13.06
CA GLN A 14 47.57 15.62 13.29
C GLN A 14 46.60 15.25 12.16
N LYS A 15 47.07 15.14 10.92
CA LYS A 15 46.28 14.64 9.81
C LYS A 15 45.86 13.18 10.00
N LEU A 16 46.77 12.38 10.52
CA LEU A 16 46.49 10.96 10.84
C LEU A 16 45.46 10.84 11.98
N GLU A 17 45.62 11.62 13.06
CA GLU A 17 44.62 11.63 14.15
C GLU A 17 43.24 12.10 13.72
N ILE A 18 43.18 13.13 12.88
CA ILE A 18 41.89 13.61 12.31
C ILE A 18 41.27 12.56 11.39
N MET A 19 42.06 11.89 10.54
CA MET A 19 41.55 10.81 9.68
C MET A 19 41.11 9.60 10.49
N ILE A 20 41.80 9.22 11.56
CA ILE A 20 41.39 8.15 12.48
C ILE A 20 40.07 8.55 13.18
N LYS A 21 39.99 9.75 13.72
CA LYS A 21 38.79 10.28 14.38
C LYS A 21 37.58 10.42 13.44
N VAL A 22 37.79 10.76 12.17
CA VAL A 22 36.73 10.80 11.14
C VAL A 22 36.33 9.40 10.74
N SER A 23 37.26 8.43 10.75
CA SER A 23 36.97 7.00 10.49
C SER A 23 36.26 6.33 11.68
N GLU A 24 36.47 6.81 12.89
CA GLU A 24 35.81 6.31 14.10
C GLU A 24 34.46 6.94 14.42
N HIS A 25 34.03 7.98 13.67
CA HIS A 25 32.62 8.32 13.65
C HIS A 25 31.90 7.33 12.72
N PRO A 26 31.34 6.25 13.25
CA PRO A 26 30.42 5.46 12.47
C PRO A 26 29.29 6.44 12.14
N PHE A 27 29.07 6.71 10.87
CA PHE A 27 27.73 7.09 10.42
C PHE A 27 26.81 6.06 11.04
N LYS A 28 26.20 6.40 12.16
CA LYS A 28 25.15 5.63 12.79
C LYS A 28 24.05 5.65 11.74
N LYS A 29 24.17 4.73 10.80
CA LYS A 29 23.14 4.46 9.79
C LYS A 29 21.96 4.10 10.67
N ASN A 30 21.05 5.04 10.84
CA ASN A 30 19.83 4.88 11.61
C ASN A 30 19.02 3.83 10.86
N ARG A 31 19.43 2.55 10.99
CA ARG A 31 18.70 1.42 10.44
C ARG A 31 17.40 1.36 11.21
N MET A 32 16.35 1.79 10.58
CA MET A 32 15.00 1.59 11.07
C MET A 32 14.89 0.13 11.55
N SER A 33 14.48 -0.07 12.80
CA SER A 33 14.28 -1.41 13.34
C SER A 33 13.39 -2.20 12.39
N SER A 34 13.62 -3.51 12.23
CA SER A 34 12.78 -4.37 11.41
C SER A 34 11.29 -4.28 11.81
N HIS A 35 11.02 -4.10 13.11
CA HIS A 35 9.68 -3.83 13.61
C HIS A 35 9.11 -2.50 13.13
N THR A 36 9.88 -1.42 13.22
CA THR A 36 9.44 -0.10 12.74
C THR A 36 9.18 -0.12 11.24
N ALA A 37 10.04 -0.79 10.47
CA ALA A 37 9.85 -0.96 9.04
C ALA A 37 8.55 -1.71 8.71
N LEU A 38 8.29 -2.84 9.39
CA LEU A 38 7.06 -3.60 9.23
C LEU A 38 5.82 -2.75 9.56
N MET A 39 5.84 -2.03 10.69
CA MET A 39 4.72 -1.16 11.09
C MET A 39 4.46 -0.07 10.06
N THR A 40 5.51 0.58 9.54
CA THR A 40 5.39 1.63 8.53
C THR A 40 4.81 1.08 7.22
N VAL A 41 5.35 -0.02 6.70
CA VAL A 41 4.88 -0.64 5.46
C VAL A 41 3.44 -1.12 5.61
N THR A 42 3.10 -1.73 6.76
CA THR A 42 1.73 -2.15 7.07
C THR A 42 0.76 -0.97 7.12
N ALA A 43 1.13 0.11 7.81
CA ALA A 43 0.29 1.30 7.88
C ALA A 43 0.05 1.93 6.51
N LEU A 44 1.10 2.05 5.69
CA LEU A 44 0.99 2.55 4.32
C LEU A 44 0.12 1.65 3.45
N PHE A 45 0.30 0.33 3.54
CA PHE A 45 -0.50 -0.65 2.80
C PHE A 45 -1.99 -0.53 3.13
N VAL A 46 -2.33 -0.53 4.43
CA VAL A 46 -3.72 -0.37 4.88
C VAL A 46 -4.30 0.97 4.42
N THR A 47 -3.55 2.07 4.59
CA THR A 47 -3.99 3.41 4.22
C THR A 47 -4.25 3.51 2.72
N LEU A 48 -3.32 3.06 1.88
CA LEU A 48 -3.48 3.07 0.43
C LEU A 48 -4.71 2.27 0.00
N TYR A 49 -4.94 1.14 0.64
CA TYR A 49 -6.09 0.30 0.35
C TYR A 49 -7.42 0.99 0.69
N LEU A 50 -7.53 1.59 1.88
CA LEU A 50 -8.72 2.34 2.31
C LEU A 50 -8.97 3.55 1.39
N VAL A 51 -7.91 4.31 1.08
CA VAL A 51 -7.98 5.48 0.20
C VAL A 51 -8.39 5.07 -1.22
N SER A 52 -7.85 3.97 -1.75
CA SER A 52 -8.21 3.45 -3.08
C SER A 52 -9.71 3.15 -3.18
N ASN A 53 -10.28 2.51 -2.17
CA ASN A 53 -11.71 2.20 -2.15
C ASN A 53 -12.61 3.46 -2.12
N VAL A 54 -12.20 4.48 -1.36
CA VAL A 54 -12.92 5.77 -1.35
C VAL A 54 -12.77 6.48 -2.71
N MET A 55 -11.58 6.46 -3.30
CA MET A 55 -11.32 7.07 -4.62
C MET A 55 -12.05 6.34 -5.74
N ALA A 56 -12.27 5.04 -5.63
CA ALA A 56 -12.93 4.22 -6.66
C ALA A 56 -14.37 4.64 -6.97
N VAL A 57 -15.03 5.36 -6.05
CA VAL A 57 -16.36 5.94 -6.29
C VAL A 57 -16.34 6.98 -7.42
N LYS A 58 -15.19 7.63 -7.67
CA LYS A 58 -15.05 8.61 -8.74
C LYS A 58 -14.53 7.96 -10.02
N VAL A 59 -15.33 7.96 -11.07
CA VAL A 59 -14.88 7.60 -12.42
C VAL A 59 -14.16 8.79 -13.05
N ILE A 60 -12.99 8.55 -13.59
CA ILE A 60 -12.19 9.52 -14.35
C ILE A 60 -12.17 9.15 -15.82
N SER A 61 -12.10 10.16 -16.68
CA SER A 61 -12.01 10.01 -18.13
C SER A 61 -10.71 10.63 -18.63
N ILE A 62 -9.96 9.89 -19.43
CA ILE A 62 -8.77 10.41 -20.13
C ILE A 62 -9.10 10.51 -21.62
N PHE A 63 -8.98 11.72 -22.16
CA PHE A 63 -9.28 12.06 -23.55
C PHE A 63 -10.70 11.68 -24.03
N GLY A 64 -11.65 11.41 -23.11
CA GLY A 64 -12.99 10.96 -23.46
C GLY A 64 -13.06 9.54 -24.04
N LEU A 65 -11.95 8.80 -24.07
CA LEU A 65 -11.83 7.46 -24.66
C LEU A 65 -11.67 6.35 -23.60
N PHE A 66 -10.96 6.66 -22.51
CA PHE A 66 -10.68 5.70 -21.45
C PHE A 66 -11.37 6.11 -20.16
N TYR A 67 -12.19 5.21 -19.62
CA TYR A 67 -12.90 5.40 -18.36
C TYR A 67 -12.41 4.38 -17.35
N PHE A 68 -12.00 4.84 -16.19
CA PHE A 68 -11.58 3.98 -15.06
C PHE A 68 -11.83 4.70 -13.75
N ASP A 69 -11.88 3.94 -12.65
CA ASP A 69 -12.04 4.53 -11.33
C ASP A 69 -10.74 5.22 -10.85
N ALA A 70 -10.90 6.26 -10.01
CA ALA A 70 -9.76 7.01 -9.53
C ALA A 70 -8.85 6.20 -8.57
N GLY A 71 -9.35 5.10 -7.98
CA GLY A 71 -8.58 4.17 -7.16
C GLY A 71 -7.49 3.45 -7.95
N THR A 72 -7.68 3.29 -9.27
CA THR A 72 -6.69 2.70 -10.18
C THR A 72 -5.32 3.40 -10.10
N ILE A 73 -5.26 4.67 -9.68
CA ILE A 73 -3.99 5.40 -9.50
C ILE A 73 -3.23 4.88 -8.26
N THR A 74 -3.93 4.51 -7.20
CA THR A 74 -3.35 4.14 -5.90
C THR A 74 -3.16 2.63 -5.74
N PHE A 75 -3.97 1.81 -6.40
CA PHE A 75 -3.86 0.35 -6.35
C PHE A 75 -2.47 -0.21 -6.67
N PRO A 76 -1.74 0.24 -7.72
CA PRO A 76 -0.41 -0.28 -8.00
C PRO A 76 0.59 -0.11 -6.85
N PHE A 77 0.47 0.98 -6.10
CA PHE A 77 1.32 1.22 -4.93
C PHE A 77 0.96 0.28 -3.77
N ALA A 78 -0.33 -0.02 -3.58
CA ALA A 78 -0.77 -0.99 -2.59
C ALA A 78 -0.25 -2.39 -2.93
N TYR A 79 -0.40 -2.86 -4.17
CA TYR A 79 0.16 -4.15 -4.63
C TYR A 79 1.68 -4.22 -4.45
N MET A 80 2.40 -3.15 -4.79
CA MET A 80 3.85 -3.08 -4.59
C MET A 80 4.24 -3.25 -3.10
N LEU A 81 3.47 -2.66 -2.19
CA LEU A 81 3.71 -2.84 -0.76
C LEU A 81 3.35 -4.26 -0.28
N GLY A 82 2.34 -4.89 -0.85
CA GLY A 82 2.01 -6.31 -0.63
C GLY A 82 3.17 -7.23 -1.04
N ASP A 83 3.77 -6.97 -2.19
CA ASP A 83 4.98 -7.67 -2.65
C ASP A 83 6.16 -7.47 -1.70
N VAL A 84 6.39 -6.24 -1.24
CA VAL A 84 7.44 -5.92 -0.25
C VAL A 84 7.19 -6.66 1.06
N LEU A 85 5.95 -6.68 1.56
CA LEU A 85 5.58 -7.42 2.76
C LEU A 85 5.90 -8.92 2.62
N THR A 86 5.52 -9.51 1.51
CA THR A 86 5.76 -10.94 1.24
C THR A 86 7.24 -11.25 1.08
N GLU A 87 7.99 -10.39 0.37
CA GLU A 87 9.42 -10.57 0.13
C GLU A 87 10.26 -10.44 1.40
N MET A 88 9.96 -9.41 2.21
CA MET A 88 10.76 -9.06 3.39
C MET A 88 10.40 -9.88 4.63
N TRP A 89 9.11 -10.17 4.83
CA TRP A 89 8.62 -10.81 6.07
C TRP A 89 7.91 -12.15 5.83
N GLY A 90 7.78 -12.57 4.58
CA GLY A 90 7.21 -13.86 4.19
C GLY A 90 5.69 -13.90 4.20
N PHE A 91 5.13 -14.93 3.55
CA PHE A 91 3.69 -15.12 3.36
C PHE A 91 2.88 -15.11 4.66
N LYS A 92 3.40 -15.73 5.73
CA LYS A 92 2.67 -15.78 7.02
C LYS A 92 2.39 -14.38 7.58
N THR A 93 3.34 -13.46 7.45
CA THR A 93 3.20 -12.07 7.90
C THR A 93 2.31 -11.28 6.94
N ALA A 94 2.55 -11.39 5.64
CA ALA A 94 1.72 -10.76 4.61
C ALA A 94 0.25 -11.16 4.74
N LYS A 95 -0.04 -12.46 4.92
CA LYS A 95 -1.40 -12.97 5.16
C LYS A 95 -2.09 -12.30 6.36
N LYS A 96 -1.38 -12.09 7.48
CA LYS A 96 -1.96 -11.40 8.66
C LYS A 96 -2.28 -9.94 8.34
N VAL A 97 -1.42 -9.25 7.61
CA VAL A 97 -1.63 -7.86 7.19
C VAL A 97 -2.80 -7.76 6.22
N ILE A 98 -2.92 -8.67 5.25
CA ILE A 98 -4.05 -8.72 4.30
C ILE A 98 -5.37 -8.89 5.06
N TRP A 99 -5.46 -9.83 6.00
CA TRP A 99 -6.65 -10.00 6.83
C TRP A 99 -6.97 -8.77 7.68
N MET A 100 -5.94 -8.14 8.26
CA MET A 100 -6.13 -6.90 9.01
C MET A 100 -6.67 -5.79 8.11
N THR A 101 -6.13 -5.64 6.91
CA THR A 101 -6.61 -4.66 5.91
C THR A 101 -8.06 -4.94 5.51
N PHE A 102 -8.42 -6.19 5.33
CA PHE A 102 -9.80 -6.61 5.07
C PHE A 102 -10.76 -6.16 6.18
N PHE A 103 -10.41 -6.41 7.45
CA PHE A 103 -11.24 -5.95 8.57
C PHE A 103 -11.28 -4.41 8.70
N CYS A 104 -10.18 -3.72 8.43
CA CYS A 104 -10.17 -2.25 8.38
C CYS A 104 -11.11 -1.70 7.29
N ASN A 105 -11.19 -2.37 6.13
CA ASN A 105 -12.15 -2.00 5.08
C ASN A 105 -13.60 -2.21 5.53
N ILE A 106 -13.92 -3.34 6.15
CA ILE A 106 -15.26 -3.57 6.72
C ILE A 106 -15.60 -2.48 7.72
N LEU A 107 -14.67 -2.16 8.63
CA LEU A 107 -14.88 -1.11 9.63
C LEU A 107 -15.12 0.25 8.96
N MET A 108 -14.36 0.61 7.93
CA MET A 108 -14.56 1.84 7.16
C MET A 108 -15.98 1.90 6.58
N VAL A 109 -16.45 0.81 5.94
CA VAL A 109 -17.80 0.74 5.38
C VAL A 109 -18.87 0.89 6.45
N LEU A 110 -18.72 0.20 7.58
CA LEU A 110 -19.67 0.31 8.68
C LEU A 110 -19.73 1.74 9.23
N CYS A 111 -18.58 2.38 9.45
CA CYS A 111 -18.53 3.76 9.93
C CYS A 111 -19.16 4.75 8.94
N THR A 112 -18.88 4.60 7.65
CA THR A 112 -19.48 5.46 6.61
C THR A 112 -20.98 5.26 6.49
N GLN A 113 -21.48 4.00 6.60
CA GLN A 113 -22.92 3.73 6.61
C GLN A 113 -23.63 4.29 7.84
N ILE A 114 -23.01 4.23 9.01
CA ILE A 114 -23.56 4.93 10.20
C ILE A 114 -23.68 6.44 9.90
N GLY A 115 -22.67 7.03 9.24
CA GLY A 115 -22.72 8.43 8.82
C GLY A 115 -23.89 8.75 7.88
N VAL A 116 -24.23 7.86 6.96
CA VAL A 116 -25.39 7.99 6.05
C VAL A 116 -26.71 7.95 6.80
N TRP A 117 -26.81 7.18 7.87
CA TRP A 117 -28.07 7.03 8.64
C TRP A 117 -28.29 8.13 9.68
N LEU A 118 -27.24 8.88 10.03
CA LEU A 118 -27.38 9.96 10.99
C LEU A 118 -28.11 11.16 10.38
N PRO A 119 -29.04 11.80 11.11
CA PRO A 119 -29.77 12.97 10.62
C PRO A 119 -28.82 14.18 10.47
N SER A 120 -29.01 14.92 9.39
CA SER A 120 -28.28 16.17 9.13
C SER A 120 -29.15 17.39 9.45
N PRO A 121 -28.56 18.53 9.86
CA PRO A 121 -29.30 19.78 10.03
C PRO A 121 -29.81 20.28 8.66
N ASP A 122 -31.01 20.91 8.66
CA ASP A 122 -31.68 21.40 7.45
C ASP A 122 -30.84 22.38 6.62
N TYR A 123 -29.98 23.17 7.26
CA TYR A 123 -29.09 24.13 6.57
C TYR A 123 -27.87 23.47 5.87
N LEU A 124 -27.65 22.16 6.04
CA LEU A 124 -26.60 21.36 5.38
C LEU A 124 -27.16 20.26 4.48
N ASP A 125 -28.41 20.35 4.08
CA ASP A 125 -29.10 19.30 3.30
C ASP A 125 -28.38 18.96 2.01
N GLU A 126 -27.86 19.93 1.27
CA GLU A 126 -27.08 19.72 0.05
C GLU A 126 -25.79 18.89 0.31
N THR A 127 -25.09 19.19 1.40
CA THR A 127 -23.88 18.45 1.79
C THR A 127 -24.23 17.03 2.22
N ALA A 128 -25.32 16.87 2.96
CA ALA A 128 -25.81 15.58 3.40
C ALA A 128 -26.23 14.69 2.21
N GLN A 129 -26.92 15.26 1.22
CA GLN A 129 -27.30 14.55 -0.01
C GLN A 129 -26.06 14.12 -0.80
N ALA A 130 -25.04 14.98 -0.94
CA ALA A 130 -23.80 14.63 -1.59
C ALA A 130 -23.07 13.49 -0.87
N TYR A 131 -22.98 13.54 0.45
CA TYR A 131 -22.41 12.48 1.28
C TYR A 131 -23.17 11.17 1.09
N ASN A 132 -24.49 11.20 1.23
CA ASN A 132 -25.35 10.04 1.08
C ASN A 132 -25.26 9.45 -0.34
N HIS A 133 -25.21 10.30 -1.37
CA HIS A 133 -25.07 9.85 -2.75
C HIS A 133 -23.75 9.08 -2.95
N ILE A 134 -22.64 9.58 -2.41
CA ILE A 134 -21.33 8.92 -2.52
C ILE A 134 -21.33 7.61 -1.73
N PHE A 135 -21.67 7.65 -0.44
CA PHE A 135 -21.48 6.51 0.46
C PHE A 135 -22.60 5.46 0.43
N SER A 136 -23.77 5.73 -0.18
CA SER A 136 -24.79 4.70 -0.37
C SER A 136 -24.45 3.71 -1.49
N TYR A 137 -23.63 4.11 -2.46
CA TYR A 137 -23.13 3.20 -3.51
C TYR A 137 -21.99 2.30 -3.03
N VAL A 138 -21.31 2.73 -1.97
CA VAL A 138 -20.09 2.07 -1.45
C VAL A 138 -20.33 0.61 -1.03
N PRO A 139 -21.40 0.20 -0.33
CA PRO A 139 -21.52 -1.16 0.18
C PRO A 139 -21.49 -2.23 -0.91
N ARG A 140 -22.19 -2.02 -2.02
CA ARG A 140 -22.24 -3.01 -3.11
C ARG A 140 -20.91 -3.13 -3.84
N ILE A 141 -20.28 -2.00 -4.15
CA ILE A 141 -18.97 -1.95 -4.80
C ILE A 141 -17.91 -2.53 -3.87
N VAL A 142 -17.96 -2.18 -2.57
CA VAL A 142 -16.97 -2.63 -1.59
C VAL A 142 -17.09 -4.13 -1.33
N ILE A 143 -18.29 -4.72 -1.28
CA ILE A 143 -18.42 -6.18 -1.10
C ILE A 143 -17.73 -6.91 -2.27
N GLY A 144 -17.99 -6.49 -3.52
CA GLY A 144 -17.30 -7.04 -4.69
C GLY A 144 -15.77 -6.83 -4.64
N SER A 145 -15.36 -5.62 -4.31
CA SER A 145 -13.95 -5.24 -4.15
C SER A 145 -13.26 -5.99 -3.01
N LEU A 146 -13.93 -6.20 -1.87
CA LEU A 146 -13.36 -6.95 -0.74
C LEU A 146 -13.10 -8.41 -1.07
N VAL A 147 -14.01 -9.07 -1.79
CA VAL A 147 -13.82 -10.46 -2.21
C VAL A 147 -12.68 -10.55 -3.23
N GLY A 148 -12.68 -9.67 -4.24
CA GLY A 148 -11.60 -9.58 -5.22
C GLY A 148 -10.24 -9.35 -4.55
N PHE A 149 -10.16 -8.32 -3.70
CA PHE A 149 -8.97 -8.00 -2.93
C PHE A 149 -8.43 -9.19 -2.15
N LEU A 150 -9.28 -9.85 -1.37
CA LEU A 150 -8.82 -10.94 -0.53
C LEU A 150 -8.27 -12.11 -1.37
N LEU A 151 -8.96 -12.46 -2.46
CA LEU A 151 -8.53 -13.51 -3.37
C LEU A 151 -7.28 -13.09 -4.16
N GLY A 152 -7.23 -11.86 -4.66
CA GLY A 152 -6.09 -11.32 -5.39
C GLY A 152 -4.83 -11.25 -4.53
N GLU A 153 -4.89 -10.58 -3.39
CA GLU A 153 -3.73 -10.40 -2.51
C GLU A 153 -3.23 -11.72 -1.89
N LEU A 154 -4.13 -12.60 -1.45
CA LEU A 154 -3.70 -13.90 -0.93
C LEU A 154 -3.07 -14.76 -2.02
N SER A 155 -3.62 -14.75 -3.23
CA SER A 155 -3.05 -15.46 -4.38
C SER A 155 -1.70 -14.90 -4.77
N ASN A 156 -1.55 -13.56 -4.82
CA ASN A 156 -0.30 -12.89 -5.09
C ASN A 156 0.78 -13.28 -4.08
N ALA A 157 0.50 -13.10 -2.79
CA ALA A 157 1.45 -13.40 -1.73
C ALA A 157 1.84 -14.91 -1.69
N TRP A 158 0.86 -15.81 -1.89
CA TRP A 158 1.12 -17.23 -1.94
C TRP A 158 1.98 -17.63 -3.16
N LEU A 159 1.62 -17.11 -4.34
CA LEU A 159 2.34 -17.43 -5.57
C LEU A 159 3.76 -16.86 -5.56
N MET A 160 3.93 -15.65 -5.01
CA MET A 160 5.24 -15.03 -4.85
C MET A 160 6.16 -15.88 -3.97
N GLU A 161 5.66 -16.43 -2.85
CA GLU A 161 6.42 -17.36 -2.00
C GLU A 161 6.76 -18.65 -2.74
N LYS A 162 5.81 -19.25 -3.46
CA LYS A 162 6.04 -20.48 -4.24
C LYS A 162 7.06 -20.31 -5.35
N ILE A 163 7.01 -19.19 -6.08
CA ILE A 163 8.02 -18.89 -7.12
C ILE A 163 9.38 -18.62 -6.47
N LYS A 164 9.41 -17.94 -5.29
CA LYS A 164 10.64 -17.72 -4.53
C LYS A 164 11.32 -19.03 -4.14
N GLU A 165 10.58 -20.01 -3.64
CA GLU A 165 11.07 -21.35 -3.33
C GLU A 165 11.67 -22.02 -4.58
N LYS A 166 10.94 -22.05 -5.71
CA LYS A 166 11.40 -22.66 -6.96
C LYS A 166 12.62 -21.98 -7.57
N THR A 167 12.69 -20.65 -7.48
CA THR A 167 13.81 -19.88 -8.05
C THR A 167 15.00 -19.74 -7.10
N LYS A 168 14.94 -20.38 -5.91
CA LYS A 168 15.96 -20.25 -4.86
C LYS A 168 16.30 -18.79 -4.53
N GLY A 169 15.28 -17.94 -4.49
CA GLY A 169 15.40 -16.50 -4.21
C GLY A 169 15.95 -15.65 -5.37
N LYS A 170 16.27 -16.25 -6.53
CA LYS A 170 16.76 -15.52 -7.72
C LYS A 170 15.57 -14.96 -8.53
N LYS A 171 15.88 -14.00 -9.45
CA LYS A 171 14.91 -13.42 -10.41
C LYS A 171 13.68 -12.82 -9.75
N LEU A 172 13.87 -11.82 -8.89
CA LEU A 172 12.80 -11.09 -8.19
C LEU A 172 11.70 -10.61 -9.16
N TRP A 173 12.07 -10.02 -10.30
CA TRP A 173 11.14 -9.49 -11.28
C TRP A 173 10.17 -10.55 -11.86
N VAL A 174 10.63 -11.79 -12.06
CA VAL A 174 9.79 -12.88 -12.59
C VAL A 174 8.70 -13.23 -11.58
N ARG A 175 9.05 -13.28 -10.29
CA ARG A 175 8.06 -13.65 -9.26
C ARG A 175 7.09 -12.50 -8.97
N THR A 176 7.54 -11.25 -8.96
CA THR A 176 6.66 -10.09 -8.78
C THR A 176 5.69 -9.94 -9.95
N ILE A 177 6.18 -9.92 -11.20
CA ILE A 177 5.31 -9.80 -12.38
C ILE A 177 4.39 -11.02 -12.52
N GLY A 178 4.93 -12.22 -12.33
CA GLY A 178 4.17 -13.46 -12.48
C GLY A 178 3.08 -13.63 -11.42
N SER A 179 3.36 -13.29 -10.17
CA SER A 179 2.35 -13.36 -9.10
C SER A 179 1.27 -12.30 -9.27
N SER A 180 1.65 -11.06 -9.61
CA SER A 180 0.71 -9.97 -9.83
C SER A 180 -0.20 -10.23 -11.03
N ALA A 181 0.31 -10.75 -12.14
CA ALA A 181 -0.51 -11.09 -13.32
C ALA A 181 -1.62 -12.09 -12.99
N VAL A 182 -1.31 -13.12 -12.20
CA VAL A 182 -2.31 -14.09 -11.74
C VAL A 182 -3.26 -13.47 -10.73
N ALA A 183 -2.74 -12.66 -9.82
CA ALA A 183 -3.55 -11.98 -8.79
C ALA A 183 -4.63 -11.07 -9.42
N TYR A 184 -4.30 -10.34 -10.48
CA TYR A 184 -5.27 -9.52 -11.20
C TYR A 184 -6.47 -10.31 -11.75
N TRP A 185 -6.28 -11.54 -12.19
CA TRP A 185 -7.38 -12.41 -12.60
C TRP A 185 -8.29 -12.78 -11.41
N PHE A 186 -7.69 -13.13 -10.28
CA PHE A 186 -8.43 -13.48 -9.06
C PHE A 186 -9.11 -12.27 -8.40
N ASP A 187 -8.62 -11.07 -8.63
CA ASP A 187 -9.24 -9.81 -8.18
C ASP A 187 -10.37 -9.39 -9.11
N SER A 188 -10.11 -9.29 -10.42
CA SER A 188 -11.03 -8.73 -11.40
C SER A 188 -12.25 -9.62 -11.65
N LEU A 189 -12.11 -10.95 -11.71
CA LEU A 189 -13.22 -11.85 -11.98
C LEU A 189 -14.34 -11.77 -10.93
N PRO A 190 -14.07 -11.94 -9.62
CA PRO A 190 -15.12 -11.80 -8.61
C PRO A 190 -15.70 -10.40 -8.55
N PHE A 191 -14.86 -9.37 -8.73
CA PHE A 191 -15.32 -7.98 -8.75
C PHE A 191 -16.36 -7.75 -9.85
N VAL A 192 -16.06 -8.13 -11.09
CA VAL A 192 -16.98 -7.96 -12.22
C VAL A 192 -18.28 -8.74 -12.01
N LEU A 193 -18.18 -9.98 -11.52
CA LEU A 193 -19.35 -10.81 -11.26
C LEU A 193 -20.27 -10.24 -10.17
N ILE A 194 -19.70 -9.68 -9.09
CA ILE A 194 -20.49 -9.17 -7.95
C ILE A 194 -20.99 -7.73 -8.21
N ALA A 195 -20.18 -6.90 -8.89
CA ALA A 195 -20.52 -5.50 -9.10
C ALA A 195 -21.53 -5.28 -10.26
N PHE A 196 -21.52 -6.16 -11.27
CA PHE A 196 -22.25 -5.95 -12.53
C PHE A 196 -23.30 -7.02 -12.88
N LEU A 197 -23.31 -8.16 -12.22
CA LEU A 197 -24.35 -9.17 -12.27
C LEU A 197 -25.23 -9.13 -11.03
#